data_1da88780e88a00c73696960e32bc60bc
#
_entry.id   1da88780e88a00c73696960e32bc60bc
#
_cell.length_a   1.000
_cell.length_b   1.000
_cell.length_c   1.000
_cell.angle_alpha   90.00
_cell.angle_beta   90.00
_cell.angle_gamma   90.00
#
_symmetry.space_group_name_H-M   'P 1'
#
loop_
_entity.id
_entity.type
_entity.pdbx_description
1 polymer ?
#
loop_
_entity_poly.entity_id
_entity_poly.type
_entity_poly.pdbx_seq_one_letter_code
_entity_poly.pdbx_strand_id
1 'polypeptide(L)'
;MEKSRQIELYKELDEKIMKIAESKAHDYATEDVLNNFKSVSAAAKALNLDVHNPTNYALFMVLLKIARITNITNNNKYPRHESVKDSFIDGINYFKLAYCNYRDVELDLDW
;
A
#
# COMPACT_ATOMS: atom_id res chain seq x y z
N MET A 1 -18.42 -28.78 -2.88
CA MET A 1 -18.48 -27.89 -4.05
C MET A 1 -18.08 -28.66 -5.29
N GLU A 2 -18.89 -28.60 -6.32
CA GLU A 2 -18.57 -29.25 -7.59
C GLU A 2 -17.48 -28.50 -8.35
N LYS A 3 -16.74 -29.24 -9.17
CA LYS A 3 -15.63 -28.73 -9.96
C LYS A 3 -16.05 -27.59 -10.92
N SER A 4 -17.23 -27.72 -11.53
CA SER A 4 -17.80 -26.67 -12.41
C SER A 4 -18.03 -25.36 -11.65
N ARG A 5 -18.53 -25.42 -10.42
CA ARG A 5 -18.74 -24.26 -9.57
C ARG A 5 -17.42 -23.57 -9.18
N GLN A 6 -16.40 -24.36 -8.88
CA GLN A 6 -15.06 -23.83 -8.59
C GLN A 6 -14.51 -23.05 -9.79
N ILE A 7 -14.65 -23.59 -10.99
CA ILE A 7 -14.18 -22.92 -12.23
C ILE A 7 -14.91 -21.60 -12.45
N GLU A 8 -16.22 -21.56 -12.25
CA GLU A 8 -17.01 -20.31 -12.34
C GLU A 8 -16.49 -19.26 -11.36
N LEU A 9 -16.26 -19.66 -10.11
CA LEU A 9 -15.76 -18.74 -9.08
C LEU A 9 -14.37 -18.21 -9.42
N TYR A 10 -13.50 -19.04 -9.96
CA TYR A 10 -12.17 -18.61 -10.41
C TYR A 10 -12.25 -17.60 -11.54
N LYS A 11 -13.13 -17.82 -12.52
CA LYS A 11 -13.33 -16.86 -13.62
C LYS A 11 -13.84 -15.52 -13.14
N GLU A 12 -14.82 -15.52 -12.24
CA GLU A 12 -15.35 -14.29 -11.63
C GLU A 12 -14.25 -13.53 -10.88
N LEU A 13 -13.44 -14.26 -10.12
CA LEU A 13 -12.34 -13.68 -9.35
C LEU A 13 -11.27 -13.08 -10.28
N ASP A 14 -10.91 -13.80 -11.34
CA ASP A 14 -9.91 -13.34 -12.31
C ASP A 14 -10.34 -12.05 -13.00
N GLU A 15 -11.60 -11.92 -13.38
CA GLU A 15 -12.13 -10.70 -13.97
C GLU A 15 -12.03 -9.50 -13.04
N LYS A 16 -12.37 -9.69 -11.76
CA LYS A 16 -12.25 -8.65 -10.73
C LYS A 16 -10.80 -8.27 -10.47
N ILE A 17 -9.92 -9.26 -10.39
CA ILE A 17 -8.47 -9.04 -10.20
C ILE A 17 -7.91 -8.21 -11.34
N MET A 18 -8.25 -8.52 -12.58
CA MET A 18 -7.74 -7.77 -13.73
C MET A 18 -8.16 -6.30 -13.71
N LYS A 19 -9.42 -6.01 -13.37
CA LYS A 19 -9.90 -4.63 -13.24
C LYS A 19 -9.19 -3.86 -12.14
N ILE A 20 -9.01 -4.49 -10.98
CA ILE A 20 -8.30 -3.90 -9.86
C ILE A 20 -6.82 -3.69 -10.19
N ALA A 21 -6.19 -4.66 -10.84
CA ALA A 21 -4.78 -4.58 -11.24
C ALA A 21 -4.53 -3.41 -12.19
N GLU A 22 -5.39 -3.20 -13.18
CA GLU A 22 -5.29 -2.05 -14.09
C GLU A 22 -5.39 -0.71 -13.35
N SER A 23 -6.37 -0.58 -12.45
CA SER A 23 -6.58 0.64 -11.67
C SER A 23 -5.40 0.92 -10.74
N LYS A 24 -4.90 -0.09 -10.04
CA LYS A 24 -3.75 0.04 -9.15
C LYS A 24 -2.46 0.32 -9.91
N ALA A 25 -2.22 -0.33 -11.04
CA ALA A 25 -1.05 -0.07 -11.86
C ALA A 25 -1.02 1.38 -12.32
N HIS A 26 -2.17 1.95 -12.71
CA HIS A 26 -2.26 3.37 -13.05
C HIS A 26 -1.89 4.26 -11.86
N ASP A 27 -2.40 3.95 -10.65
CA ASP A 27 -2.22 4.79 -9.46
C ASP A 27 -0.83 4.66 -8.82
N TYR A 28 -0.24 3.46 -8.85
CA TYR A 28 1.00 3.17 -8.12
C TYR A 28 2.24 3.06 -9.00
N ALA A 29 2.11 2.80 -10.28
CA ALA A 29 3.23 2.52 -11.14
C ALA A 29 3.36 3.51 -12.31
N THR A 30 4.56 3.60 -12.84
CA THR A 30 4.87 4.29 -14.09
C THR A 30 4.79 3.27 -15.25
N GLU A 31 5.76 3.25 -16.16
CA GLU A 31 5.86 2.24 -17.22
C GLU A 31 6.16 0.84 -16.67
N ASP A 32 6.97 0.77 -15.61
CA ASP A 32 7.21 -0.48 -14.88
C ASP A 32 6.07 -0.69 -13.87
N VAL A 33 5.20 -1.66 -14.11
CA VAL A 33 4.06 -1.98 -13.26
C VAL A 33 4.45 -2.44 -11.85
N LEU A 34 5.71 -2.78 -11.63
CA LEU A 34 6.26 -3.17 -10.33
C LEU A 34 7.00 -2.03 -9.64
N ASN A 35 6.98 -0.83 -10.22
CA ASN A 35 7.78 0.30 -9.75
C ASN A 35 7.49 0.69 -8.30
N ASN A 36 6.22 0.64 -7.87
CA ASN A 36 5.87 0.97 -6.49
C ASN A 36 6.52 0.01 -5.49
N PHE A 37 6.56 -1.28 -5.79
CA PHE A 37 7.23 -2.27 -4.92
C PHE A 37 8.74 -2.02 -4.85
N LYS A 38 9.36 -1.76 -5.99
CA LYS A 38 10.80 -1.46 -6.08
C LYS A 38 11.16 -0.19 -5.30
N SER A 39 10.39 0.87 -5.49
CA SER A 39 10.61 2.17 -4.82
C SER A 39 10.41 2.09 -3.32
N VAL A 40 9.31 1.46 -2.88
CA VAL A 40 9.00 1.31 -1.46
C VAL A 40 10.01 0.40 -0.78
N SER A 41 10.39 -0.69 -1.41
CA SER A 41 11.42 -1.61 -0.91
C SER A 41 12.77 -0.92 -0.75
N ALA A 42 13.17 -0.13 -1.74
CA ALA A 42 14.41 0.65 -1.69
C ALA A 42 14.38 1.70 -0.55
N ALA A 43 13.27 2.40 -0.38
CA ALA A 43 13.10 3.38 0.69
C ALA A 43 13.15 2.70 2.07
N ALA A 44 12.45 1.59 2.24
CA ALA A 44 12.46 0.81 3.48
C ALA A 44 13.87 0.32 3.82
N LYS A 45 14.61 -0.17 2.84
CA LYS A 45 16.01 -0.60 3.02
C LYS A 45 16.92 0.57 3.43
N ALA A 46 16.77 1.71 2.79
CA ALA A 46 17.57 2.91 3.10
C ALA A 46 17.35 3.39 4.54
N LEU A 47 16.14 3.21 5.06
CA LEU A 47 15.76 3.58 6.44
C LEU A 47 16.01 2.47 7.45
N ASN A 48 16.50 1.31 7.04
CA ASN A 48 16.61 0.10 7.88
C ASN A 48 15.29 -0.27 8.55
N LEU A 49 14.20 -0.19 7.78
CA LEU A 49 12.85 -0.45 8.28
C LEU A 49 12.59 -1.96 8.32
N ASP A 50 12.71 -2.55 9.51
CA ASP A 50 12.42 -3.97 9.72
C ASP A 50 10.92 -4.19 9.90
N VAL A 51 10.28 -4.75 8.88
CA VAL A 51 8.83 -4.96 8.84
C VAL A 51 8.33 -6.07 9.78
N HIS A 52 9.21 -6.81 10.42
CA HIS A 52 8.82 -7.78 11.45
C HIS A 52 8.41 -7.11 12.77
N ASN A 53 8.77 -5.87 12.94
CA ASN A 53 8.33 -5.04 14.06
C ASN A 53 6.98 -4.39 13.71
N PRO A 54 5.95 -4.48 14.57
CA PRO A 54 4.61 -3.93 14.25
C PRO A 54 4.61 -2.43 13.96
N THR A 55 5.39 -1.65 14.68
CA THR A 55 5.53 -0.21 14.42
C THR A 55 6.07 0.02 13.02
N ASN A 56 7.13 -0.66 12.66
CA ASN A 56 7.77 -0.54 11.35
C ASN A 56 6.87 -1.03 10.22
N TYR A 57 6.07 -2.07 10.48
CA TYR A 57 5.11 -2.55 9.48
C TYR A 57 4.07 -1.46 9.16
N ALA A 58 3.54 -0.79 10.17
CA ALA A 58 2.62 0.31 9.98
C ALA A 58 3.29 1.49 9.24
N LEU A 59 4.54 1.80 9.55
CA LEU A 59 5.32 2.81 8.83
C LEU A 59 5.56 2.41 7.36
N PHE A 60 5.77 1.13 7.10
CA PHE A 60 5.88 0.62 5.73
C PHE A 60 4.58 0.86 4.94
N MET A 61 3.43 0.71 5.55
CA MET A 61 2.14 1.03 4.92
C MET A 61 2.02 2.51 4.59
N VAL A 62 2.62 3.40 5.40
CA VAL A 62 2.72 4.83 5.07
C VAL A 62 3.55 5.04 3.81
N LEU A 63 4.67 4.34 3.66
CA LEU A 63 5.50 4.42 2.45
C LEU A 63 4.72 4.03 1.19
N LEU A 64 3.85 3.01 1.27
CA LEU A 64 2.99 2.64 0.14
C LEU A 64 2.07 3.79 -0.27
N LYS A 65 1.50 4.49 0.68
CA LYS A 65 0.64 5.65 0.40
C LYS A 65 1.43 6.83 -0.17
N ILE A 66 2.64 7.06 0.32
CA ILE A 66 3.55 8.07 -0.24
C ILE A 66 3.85 7.74 -1.71
N ALA A 67 4.17 6.50 -2.03
CA ALA A 67 4.45 6.06 -3.39
C ALA A 67 3.26 6.32 -4.33
N ARG A 68 2.05 6.03 -3.89
CA ARG A 68 0.84 6.29 -4.67
C ARG A 68 0.60 7.80 -4.89
N ILE A 69 0.67 8.57 -3.83
CA ILE A 69 0.46 10.03 -3.89
C ILE A 69 1.47 10.67 -4.83
N THR A 70 2.74 10.35 -4.67
CA THR A 70 3.81 10.94 -5.49
C THR A 70 3.72 10.51 -6.95
N ASN A 71 3.36 9.27 -7.23
CA ASN A 71 3.17 8.81 -8.61
C ASN A 71 2.05 9.60 -9.30
N ILE A 72 0.93 9.82 -8.62
CA ILE A 72 -0.20 10.56 -9.17
C ILE A 72 0.14 12.05 -9.31
N THR A 73 0.63 12.68 -8.25
CA THR A 73 0.86 14.13 -8.23
C THR A 73 2.05 14.55 -9.12
N ASN A 74 3.14 13.79 -9.11
CA ASN A 74 4.32 14.12 -9.92
C ASN A 74 4.10 13.88 -11.43
N ASN A 75 3.18 12.99 -11.78
CA ASN A 75 2.89 12.66 -13.16
C ASN A 75 1.56 13.26 -13.66
N ASN A 76 0.92 14.13 -12.89
CA ASN A 76 -0.33 14.80 -13.23
C ASN A 76 -1.44 13.81 -13.66
N LYS A 77 -1.54 12.68 -12.96
CA LYS A 77 -2.54 11.65 -13.25
C LYS A 77 -3.85 11.90 -12.50
N TYR A 78 -4.96 11.46 -13.10
CA TYR A 78 -6.20 11.29 -12.38
C TYR A 78 -6.22 9.90 -11.73
N PRO A 79 -6.53 9.79 -10.42
CA PRO A 79 -6.59 8.48 -9.76
C PRO A 79 -7.73 7.63 -10.31
N ARG A 80 -7.50 6.33 -10.48
CA ARG A 80 -8.49 5.36 -10.98
C ARG A 80 -8.97 4.39 -9.91
N HIS A 81 -8.15 4.13 -8.88
CA HIS A 81 -8.46 3.16 -7.85
C HIS A 81 -9.14 3.80 -6.64
N GLU A 82 -8.55 4.86 -6.11
CA GLU A 82 -9.10 5.64 -5.01
C GLU A 82 -8.64 7.08 -5.14
N SER A 83 -9.30 8.02 -4.46
CA SER A 83 -8.92 9.43 -4.50
C SER A 83 -7.55 9.66 -3.82
N VAL A 84 -6.86 10.73 -4.20
CA VAL A 84 -5.62 11.15 -3.54
C VAL A 84 -5.88 11.48 -2.06
N LYS A 85 -7.03 12.10 -1.78
CA LYS A 85 -7.46 12.38 -0.40
C LYS A 85 -7.54 11.10 0.44
N ASP A 86 -8.07 10.02 -0.12
CA ASP A 86 -8.16 8.72 0.59
C ASP A 86 -6.78 8.18 0.92
N SER A 87 -5.79 8.36 0.06
CA SER A 87 -4.42 7.96 0.34
C SER A 87 -3.80 8.76 1.47
N PHE A 88 -4.08 10.06 1.55
CA PHE A 88 -3.65 10.87 2.70
C PHE A 88 -4.33 10.40 3.99
N ILE A 89 -5.63 10.16 3.94
CA ILE A 89 -6.38 9.66 5.11
C ILE A 89 -5.81 8.32 5.59
N ASP A 90 -5.61 7.38 4.68
CA ASP A 90 -5.03 6.07 5.00
C ASP A 90 -3.63 6.21 5.57
N GLY A 91 -2.79 7.05 4.96
CA GLY A 91 -1.43 7.29 5.42
C GLY A 91 -1.41 7.86 6.84
N ILE A 92 -2.26 8.84 7.12
CA ILE A 92 -2.40 9.42 8.45
C ILE A 92 -2.86 8.36 9.46
N ASN A 93 -3.82 7.53 9.08
CA ASN A 93 -4.31 6.46 9.95
C ASN A 93 -3.23 5.43 10.27
N TYR A 94 -2.48 4.99 9.26
CA TYR A 94 -1.34 4.09 9.49
C TYR A 94 -0.26 4.72 10.36
N PHE A 95 -0.03 6.01 10.20
CA PHE A 95 0.93 6.72 11.04
C PHE A 95 0.48 6.76 12.51
N LYS A 96 -0.81 7.00 12.75
CA LYS A 96 -1.39 6.92 14.09
C LYS A 96 -1.29 5.51 14.68
N LEU A 97 -1.54 4.49 13.87
CA LEU A 97 -1.40 3.09 14.30
C LEU A 97 0.06 2.74 14.60
N ALA A 98 1.00 3.27 13.83
CA ALA A 98 2.42 3.12 14.12
C ALA A 98 2.77 3.69 15.50
N TYR A 99 2.26 4.89 15.81
CA TYR A 99 2.44 5.51 17.12
C TYR A 99 1.85 4.66 18.25
N CYS A 100 0.65 4.12 18.04
CA CYS A 100 0.02 3.24 19.03
C CYS A 100 0.86 1.98 19.28
N ASN A 101 1.34 1.34 18.21
CA ASN A 101 2.22 0.17 18.33
C ASN A 101 3.53 0.50 19.05
N TYR A 102 4.12 1.63 18.72
CA TYR A 102 5.34 2.11 19.36
C TYR A 102 5.13 2.33 20.87
N ARG A 103 4.04 2.99 21.26
CA ARG A 103 3.71 3.24 22.65
C ARG A 103 3.36 1.98 23.42
N ASP A 104 2.73 1.02 22.77
CA ASP A 104 2.35 -0.24 23.40
C ASP A 104 3.56 -1.13 23.71
N VAL A 105 4.55 -1.13 22.84
CA VAL A 105 5.74 -1.99 22.96
C VAL A 105 6.89 -1.29 23.70
N GLU A 106 7.05 0.01 23.49
CA GLU A 106 8.15 0.82 24.03
C GLU A 106 7.63 1.86 25.02
N LEU A 107 6.79 1.40 25.92
CA LEU A 107 5.94 2.22 26.79
C LEU A 107 6.66 3.21 27.69
N ASP A 108 7.90 2.95 28.05
CA ASP A 108 8.55 3.67 29.12
C ASP A 108 9.40 4.85 28.64
N LEU A 109 9.31 5.17 27.36
CA LEU A 109 9.97 6.35 26.84
C LEU A 109 9.09 7.56 27.09
N ASP A 110 9.47 8.33 28.05
CA ASP A 110 8.81 9.59 28.38
C ASP A 110 9.33 10.69 27.44
N TRP A 111 8.45 11.16 26.64
CA TRP A 111 8.76 12.17 25.63
C TRP A 111 8.40 13.54 26.12
#